data_844f44835195039d50b7c44544bb4dbf
#
_entry.id   844f44835195039d50b7c44544bb4dbf
#
_cell.length_a   1.000
_cell.length_b   1.000
_cell.length_c   1.000
_cell.angle_alpha   90.00
_cell.angle_beta   90.00
_cell.angle_gamma   90.00
#
_symmetry.space_group_name_H-M   'P 1'
#
loop_
_entity.id
_entity.type
_entity.pdbx_description
1 polymer ?
#
loop_
_entity_poly.entity_id
_entity_poly.type
_entity_poly.pdbx_seq_one_letter_code
_entity_poly.pdbx_strand_id
1 'polypeptide(L)'
;YVNGEAAEGRTRVLIDDVINVGNSQFQFLRGEDYDENLRYSWFFKKVNDKPAMKSWKLMLLITLFHFFMSVEAVFWQDGTNKYSPLVLFGCLAVAEWTFFFVSTKVLKRVSFELESLALFLTGVGVMLLVRQVERSAYVQLIAAVVGMALFCVIIKFIEDPDRTSSTKLRYGLMIAAVGLLGVSIVFGKITYGAANWIK
;
A
#
# COMPACT_ATOMS: atom_id res chain seq x y z
N TYR A 1 6.95 -22.11 24.20
CA TYR A 1 6.75 -22.52 25.59
C TYR A 1 5.57 -21.76 26.15
N VAL A 2 4.73 -22.42 26.96
CA VAL A 2 3.70 -21.79 27.78
C VAL A 2 4.06 -22.07 29.24
N ASN A 3 4.19 -21.03 30.05
CA ASN A 3 4.65 -21.11 31.46
C ASN A 3 5.94 -21.92 31.66
N GLY A 4 6.84 -21.88 30.70
CA GLY A 4 8.12 -22.59 30.75
C GLY A 4 8.08 -24.04 30.24
N GLU A 5 6.90 -24.59 29.91
CA GLU A 5 6.74 -25.92 29.32
C GLU A 5 6.67 -25.85 27.81
N ALA A 6 7.27 -26.81 27.12
CA ALA A 6 7.23 -26.86 25.67
C ALA A 6 5.81 -27.12 25.17
N ALA A 7 5.27 -26.20 24.37
CA ALA A 7 3.94 -26.36 23.77
C ALA A 7 4.04 -27.24 22.54
N GLU A 8 3.46 -28.43 22.57
CA GLU A 8 3.37 -29.33 21.41
C GLU A 8 1.94 -29.30 20.84
N GLY A 9 1.83 -29.04 19.56
CA GLY A 9 0.53 -29.02 18.87
C GLY A 9 -0.35 -27.80 19.26
N ARG A 10 -1.62 -28.07 19.61
CA ARG A 10 -2.58 -27.04 20.04
C ARG A 10 -2.63 -26.99 21.57
N THR A 11 -2.00 -25.99 22.15
CA THR A 11 -2.03 -25.76 23.60
C THR A 11 -3.05 -24.67 23.92
N ARG A 12 -3.93 -24.96 24.90
CA ARG A 12 -4.90 -23.96 25.39
C ARG A 12 -4.18 -22.97 26.30
N VAL A 13 -4.29 -21.70 25.97
CA VAL A 13 -3.73 -20.60 26.77
C VAL A 13 -4.85 -20.02 27.64
N LEU A 14 -4.57 -19.86 28.92
CA LEU A 14 -5.46 -19.23 29.90
C LEU A 14 -5.01 -17.80 30.17
N ILE A 15 -5.87 -17.05 30.89
CA ILE A 15 -5.51 -15.71 31.38
C ILE A 15 -4.37 -15.88 32.40
N ASP A 16 -3.42 -14.94 32.39
CA ASP A 16 -2.16 -14.93 33.15
C ASP A 16 -1.07 -15.88 32.64
N ASP A 17 -1.36 -16.71 31.63
CA ASP A 17 -0.31 -17.53 31.04
C ASP A 17 0.76 -16.70 30.34
N VAL A 18 2.01 -17.15 30.50
CA VAL A 18 3.19 -16.53 29.88
C VAL A 18 3.60 -17.38 28.68
N ILE A 19 3.57 -16.79 27.49
CA ILE A 19 3.98 -17.43 26.25
C ILE A 19 5.37 -16.94 25.87
N ASN A 20 6.32 -17.86 25.73
CA ASN A 20 7.67 -17.56 25.26
C ASN A 20 7.82 -18.01 23.79
N VAL A 21 8.12 -17.06 22.91
CA VAL A 21 8.38 -17.31 21.50
C VAL A 21 9.77 -16.76 21.14
N GLY A 22 10.74 -17.64 21.01
CA GLY A 22 12.13 -17.24 20.82
C GLY A 22 12.62 -16.42 22.02
N ASN A 23 13.11 -15.20 21.79
CA ASN A 23 13.56 -14.27 22.82
C ASN A 23 12.45 -13.32 23.32
N SER A 24 11.21 -13.51 22.87
CA SER A 24 10.09 -12.65 23.24
C SER A 24 9.15 -13.36 24.20
N GLN A 25 8.70 -12.62 25.23
CA GLN A 25 7.78 -13.10 26.23
C GLN A 25 6.47 -12.31 26.15
N PHE A 26 5.34 -13.01 26.12
CA PHE A 26 4.00 -12.43 26.05
C PHE A 26 3.19 -12.95 27.23
N GLN A 27 2.45 -12.08 27.90
CA GLN A 27 1.51 -12.46 28.94
C GLN A 27 0.08 -12.21 28.49
N PHE A 28 -0.79 -13.19 28.74
CA PHE A 28 -2.21 -13.10 28.37
C PHE A 28 -2.97 -12.47 29.55
N LEU A 29 -3.28 -11.18 29.47
CA LEU A 29 -3.96 -10.43 30.53
C LEU A 29 -5.46 -10.29 30.23
N ARG A 30 -6.28 -10.25 31.29
CA ARG A 30 -7.66 -9.82 31.19
C ARG A 30 -7.68 -8.31 30.92
N GLY A 31 -8.58 -7.82 30.06
CA GLY A 31 -8.65 -6.41 29.70
C GLY A 31 -8.86 -5.46 30.88
N GLU A 32 -9.43 -5.95 32.00
CA GLU A 32 -9.64 -5.20 33.24
C GLU A 32 -8.34 -5.06 34.08
N ASP A 33 -7.43 -6.03 33.96
CA ASP A 33 -6.15 -6.07 34.68
C ASP A 33 -5.02 -5.35 33.89
N TYR A 34 -5.40 -4.74 32.76
CA TYR A 34 -4.45 -4.02 31.93
C TYR A 34 -4.03 -2.72 32.60
N ASP A 35 -2.88 -2.74 33.27
CA ASP A 35 -2.24 -1.53 33.79
C ASP A 35 -1.62 -0.73 32.63
N GLU A 36 -2.12 0.50 32.46
CA GLU A 36 -1.59 1.44 31.45
C GLU A 36 -0.07 1.68 31.62
N ASN A 37 0.48 1.43 32.80
CA ASN A 37 1.91 1.56 33.09
C ASN A 37 2.75 0.39 32.54
N LEU A 38 2.17 -0.81 32.30
CA LEU A 38 2.84 -1.92 31.63
C LEU A 38 3.01 -1.69 30.10
N ARG A 39 2.43 -0.65 29.57
CA ARG A 39 2.51 -0.23 28.15
C ARG A 39 3.90 0.17 27.69
N TYR A 40 4.87 0.22 28.58
CA TYR A 40 6.17 0.82 28.26
C TYR A 40 7.30 -0.19 28.28
N SER A 41 7.42 -0.93 27.17
CA SER A 41 8.78 -1.16 26.71
C SER A 41 9.32 0.19 26.21
N TRP A 42 10.54 0.52 26.56
CA TRP A 42 11.25 1.75 26.17
C TRP A 42 11.28 1.99 24.62
N PHE A 43 10.86 1.00 23.81
CA PHE A 43 10.66 1.08 22.37
C PHE A 43 9.37 1.79 21.96
N PHE A 44 8.34 1.80 22.80
CA PHE A 44 7.11 2.49 22.53
C PHE A 44 6.98 3.70 23.44
N LYS A 45 7.79 4.73 23.16
CA LYS A 45 7.52 6.06 23.70
C LYS A 45 6.06 6.39 23.41
N LYS A 46 5.30 6.78 24.44
CA LYS A 46 3.92 7.27 24.31
C LYS A 46 3.85 8.16 23.09
N VAL A 47 3.34 7.62 21.99
CA VAL A 47 2.93 8.44 20.87
C VAL A 47 1.82 9.28 21.45
N ASN A 48 2.11 10.55 21.66
CA ASN A 48 1.17 11.53 22.18
C ASN A 48 -0.17 11.26 21.51
N ASP A 49 -1.26 10.98 22.25
CA ASP A 49 -2.60 10.67 21.78
C ASP A 49 -3.26 11.87 21.05
N LYS A 50 -2.47 12.62 20.30
CA LYS A 50 -3.03 13.54 19.32
C LYS A 50 -3.69 12.64 18.27
N PRO A 51 -5.01 12.83 18.05
CA PRO A 51 -5.71 12.01 17.05
C PRO A 51 -4.94 12.10 15.73
N ALA A 52 -4.54 10.94 15.22
CA ALA A 52 -3.92 10.85 13.91
C ALA A 52 -4.78 11.64 12.91
N MET A 53 -4.12 12.39 12.04
CA MET A 53 -4.83 13.20 11.06
C MET A 53 -5.80 12.31 10.29
N LYS A 54 -7.09 12.67 10.23
CA LYS A 54 -8.09 11.85 9.55
C LYS A 54 -7.64 11.59 8.11
N SER A 55 -7.72 10.34 7.67
CA SER A 55 -7.23 9.89 6.34
C SER A 55 -7.75 10.74 5.17
N TRP A 56 -8.99 11.23 5.24
CA TRP A 56 -9.55 12.10 4.20
C TRP A 56 -8.85 13.46 4.10
N LYS A 57 -8.35 14.02 5.24
CA LYS A 57 -7.58 15.27 5.21
C LYS A 57 -6.23 15.08 4.55
N LEU A 58 -5.59 13.93 4.78
CA LEU A 58 -4.35 13.58 4.12
C LEU A 58 -4.56 13.43 2.62
N MET A 59 -5.64 12.76 2.20
CA MET A 59 -6.01 12.64 0.79
C MET A 59 -6.26 14.00 0.13
N LEU A 60 -6.95 14.91 0.83
CA LEU A 60 -7.17 16.27 0.33
C LEU A 60 -5.84 17.01 0.13
N LEU A 61 -4.91 16.89 1.09
CA LEU A 61 -3.59 17.52 0.98
C LEU A 61 -2.81 16.97 -0.23
N ILE A 62 -2.84 15.65 -0.46
CA ILE A 62 -2.21 14.99 -1.61
C ILE A 62 -2.81 15.51 -2.92
N THR A 63 -4.15 15.53 -3.02
CA THR A 63 -4.85 16.04 -4.19
C THR A 63 -4.50 17.50 -4.47
N LEU A 64 -4.44 18.32 -3.42
CA LEU A 64 -4.06 19.72 -3.56
C LEU A 64 -2.61 19.88 -4.06
N PHE A 65 -1.70 19.06 -3.55
CA PHE A 65 -0.31 19.05 -4.01
C PHE A 65 -0.20 18.66 -5.49
N HIS A 66 -0.87 17.60 -5.93
CA HIS A 66 -0.91 17.18 -7.33
C HIS A 66 -1.55 18.24 -8.23
N PHE A 67 -2.57 18.94 -7.73
CA PHE A 67 -3.17 20.07 -8.45
C PHE A 67 -2.14 21.16 -8.72
N PHE A 68 -1.39 21.60 -7.72
CA PHE A 68 -0.36 22.63 -7.91
C PHE A 68 0.75 22.17 -8.87
N MET A 69 1.17 20.90 -8.80
CA MET A 69 2.12 20.34 -9.76
C MET A 69 1.55 20.34 -11.19
N SER A 70 0.27 20.05 -11.36
CA SER A 70 -0.36 20.06 -12.69
C SER A 70 -0.48 21.48 -13.25
N VAL A 71 -0.81 22.45 -12.41
CA VAL A 71 -0.84 23.89 -12.81
C VAL A 71 0.55 24.35 -13.21
N GLU A 72 1.57 24.05 -12.42
CA GLU A 72 2.96 24.35 -12.75
C GLU A 72 3.34 23.73 -14.11
N ALA A 73 3.00 22.47 -14.35
CA ALA A 73 3.29 21.80 -15.60
C ALA A 73 2.67 22.48 -16.82
N VAL A 74 1.45 23.07 -16.69
CA VAL A 74 0.80 23.85 -17.75
C VAL A 74 1.59 25.08 -18.14
N PHE A 75 2.23 25.75 -17.17
CA PHE A 75 3.05 26.95 -17.48
C PHE A 75 4.32 26.64 -18.24
N TRP A 76 4.85 25.41 -18.08
CA TRP A 76 6.09 24.98 -18.74
C TRP A 76 5.84 24.27 -20.08
N GLN A 77 4.59 23.97 -20.43
CA GLN A 77 4.25 23.24 -21.64
C GLN A 77 3.82 24.20 -22.74
N ASP A 78 4.57 24.21 -23.83
CA ASP A 78 4.23 24.95 -25.04
C ASP A 78 3.61 24.00 -26.07
N GLY A 79 2.59 24.45 -26.77
CA GLY A 79 1.99 23.72 -27.89
C GLY A 79 0.51 23.39 -27.78
N THR A 80 0.04 22.51 -28.67
CA THR A 80 -1.40 22.17 -28.84
C THR A 80 -2.00 21.45 -27.64
N ASN A 81 -1.19 20.75 -26.84
CA ASN A 81 -1.64 19.96 -25.69
C ASN A 81 -1.37 20.62 -24.34
N LYS A 82 -1.34 21.95 -24.29
CA LYS A 82 -1.02 22.73 -23.10
C LYS A 82 -1.79 22.30 -21.84
N TYR A 83 -3.03 21.87 -21.97
CA TYR A 83 -3.91 21.48 -20.86
C TYR A 83 -3.86 19.98 -20.51
N SER A 84 -3.02 19.19 -21.19
CA SER A 84 -2.85 17.77 -20.91
C SER A 84 -2.51 17.45 -19.43
N PRO A 85 -1.66 18.24 -18.74
CA PRO A 85 -1.41 18.02 -17.31
C PRO A 85 -2.65 18.13 -16.43
N LEU A 86 -3.57 19.06 -16.72
CA LEU A 86 -4.81 19.21 -15.97
C LEU A 86 -5.78 18.05 -16.21
N VAL A 87 -5.86 17.55 -17.45
CA VAL A 87 -6.67 16.36 -17.77
C VAL A 87 -6.13 15.14 -17.03
N LEU A 88 -4.81 14.93 -17.07
CA LEU A 88 -4.14 13.85 -16.34
C LEU A 88 -4.37 13.95 -14.84
N PHE A 89 -4.24 15.15 -14.26
CA PHE A 89 -4.57 15.40 -12.86
C PHE A 89 -6.02 15.03 -12.55
N GLY A 90 -6.98 15.43 -13.39
CA GLY A 90 -8.39 15.10 -13.18
C GLY A 90 -8.63 13.58 -13.15
N CYS A 91 -8.04 12.84 -14.10
CA CYS A 91 -8.11 11.38 -14.12
C CYS A 91 -7.44 10.75 -12.90
N LEU A 92 -6.28 11.25 -12.51
CA LEU A 92 -5.55 10.79 -11.31
C LEU A 92 -6.36 11.03 -10.04
N ALA A 93 -6.90 12.23 -9.85
CA ALA A 93 -7.71 12.59 -8.70
C ALA A 93 -8.96 11.70 -8.58
N VAL A 94 -9.65 11.46 -9.69
CA VAL A 94 -10.80 10.53 -9.71
C VAL A 94 -10.38 9.12 -9.30
N ALA A 95 -9.25 8.61 -9.81
CA ALA A 95 -8.73 7.30 -9.46
C ALA A 95 -8.36 7.22 -7.97
N GLU A 96 -7.64 8.21 -7.44
CA GLU A 96 -7.22 8.29 -6.03
C GLU A 96 -8.41 8.32 -5.08
N TRP A 97 -9.40 9.17 -5.35
CA TRP A 97 -10.59 9.26 -4.51
C TRP A 97 -11.47 8.02 -4.60
N THR A 98 -11.59 7.42 -5.79
CA THR A 98 -12.30 6.15 -5.95
C THR A 98 -11.63 5.05 -5.14
N PHE A 99 -10.29 4.94 -5.22
CA PHE A 99 -9.52 3.99 -4.43
C PHE A 99 -9.68 4.23 -2.92
N PHE A 100 -9.64 5.49 -2.48
CA PHE A 100 -9.87 5.86 -1.09
C PHE A 100 -11.26 5.42 -0.61
N PHE A 101 -12.31 5.70 -1.37
CA PHE A 101 -13.67 5.29 -1.01
C PHE A 101 -13.83 3.76 -0.99
N VAL A 102 -13.28 3.05 -1.97
CA VAL A 102 -13.30 1.60 -1.99
C VAL A 102 -12.55 1.02 -0.79
N SER A 103 -11.35 1.51 -0.49
CA SER A 103 -10.54 1.03 0.62
C SER A 103 -11.20 1.29 1.98
N THR A 104 -11.82 2.45 2.18
CA THR A 104 -12.42 2.81 3.47
C THR A 104 -13.83 2.24 3.65
N LYS A 105 -14.66 2.20 2.61
CA LYS A 105 -16.06 1.78 2.69
C LYS A 105 -16.25 0.29 2.41
N VAL A 106 -15.56 -0.25 1.42
CA VAL A 106 -15.71 -1.67 0.99
C VAL A 106 -14.75 -2.56 1.76
N LEU A 107 -13.48 -2.20 1.82
CA LEU A 107 -12.45 -2.98 2.53
C LEU A 107 -12.36 -2.64 4.02
N LYS A 108 -13.13 -1.66 4.52
CA LYS A 108 -13.21 -1.25 5.93
C LYS A 108 -11.82 -1.02 6.58
N ARG A 109 -10.86 -0.53 5.82
CA ARG A 109 -9.50 -0.25 6.30
C ARG A 109 -9.51 0.86 7.36
N VAL A 110 -8.87 0.60 8.48
CA VAL A 110 -8.79 1.55 9.61
C VAL A 110 -7.66 2.56 9.40
N SER A 111 -6.50 2.11 8.94
CA SER A 111 -5.35 2.96 8.61
C SER A 111 -5.17 3.04 7.08
N PHE A 112 -4.89 4.23 6.57
CA PHE A 112 -4.72 4.51 5.14
C PHE A 112 -3.42 5.30 4.87
N GLU A 113 -2.49 5.25 5.79
CA GLU A 113 -1.29 6.08 5.76
C GLU A 113 -0.29 5.60 4.70
N LEU A 114 -0.07 4.28 4.64
CA LEU A 114 0.84 3.67 3.67
C LEU A 114 0.33 3.83 2.24
N GLU A 115 -0.97 3.59 2.05
CA GLU A 115 -1.64 3.77 0.76
C GLU A 115 -1.56 5.24 0.32
N SER A 116 -1.76 6.19 1.24
CA SER A 116 -1.63 7.62 0.96
C SER A 116 -0.23 8.00 0.48
N LEU A 117 0.81 7.45 1.11
CA LEU A 117 2.19 7.66 0.68
C LEU A 117 2.44 7.10 -0.73
N ALA A 118 1.93 5.90 -1.00
CA ALA A 118 2.06 5.28 -2.31
C ALA A 118 1.33 6.10 -3.40
N LEU A 119 0.12 6.59 -3.11
CA LEU A 119 -0.64 7.47 -4.02
C LEU A 119 0.11 8.79 -4.27
N PHE A 120 0.64 9.41 -3.22
CA PHE A 120 1.44 10.62 -3.34
C PHE A 120 2.64 10.43 -4.28
N LEU A 121 3.44 9.39 -4.06
CA LEU A 121 4.61 9.10 -4.90
C LEU A 121 4.22 8.78 -6.35
N THR A 122 3.13 8.03 -6.53
CA THR A 122 2.60 7.69 -7.86
C THR A 122 2.18 8.95 -8.60
N GLY A 123 1.43 9.85 -7.95
CA GLY A 123 0.98 11.10 -8.55
C GLY A 123 2.15 12.03 -8.90
N VAL A 124 3.14 12.16 -8.02
CA VAL A 124 4.38 12.91 -8.33
C VAL A 124 5.05 12.33 -9.58
N GLY A 125 5.17 10.99 -9.68
CA GLY A 125 5.75 10.32 -10.84
C GLY A 125 5.00 10.64 -12.13
N VAL A 126 3.65 10.56 -12.14
CA VAL A 126 2.80 10.90 -13.28
C VAL A 126 2.96 12.36 -13.69
N MET A 127 2.96 13.29 -12.71
CA MET A 127 3.09 14.73 -12.99
C MET A 127 4.50 15.11 -13.51
N LEU A 128 5.53 14.43 -13.08
CA LEU A 128 6.88 14.63 -13.64
C LEU A 128 7.00 14.08 -15.06
N LEU A 129 6.38 12.94 -15.35
CA LEU A 129 6.43 12.33 -16.68
C LEU A 129 5.65 13.12 -17.72
N VAL A 130 4.55 13.77 -17.38
CA VAL A 130 3.78 14.56 -18.35
C VAL A 130 4.60 15.71 -18.94
N ARG A 131 5.57 16.23 -18.18
CA ARG A 131 6.50 17.28 -18.65
C ARG A 131 7.53 16.75 -19.65
N GLN A 132 7.91 15.49 -19.55
CA GLN A 132 8.96 14.91 -20.38
C GLN A 132 8.39 14.16 -21.59
N VAL A 133 7.45 13.24 -21.35
CA VAL A 133 6.85 12.38 -22.35
C VAL A 133 5.40 12.13 -21.99
N GLU A 134 4.49 12.91 -22.55
CA GLU A 134 3.06 12.86 -22.28
C GLU A 134 2.47 11.45 -22.39
N ARG A 135 2.82 10.71 -23.47
CA ARG A 135 2.35 9.34 -23.68
C ARG A 135 2.73 8.41 -22.52
N SER A 136 3.93 8.56 -21.97
CA SER A 136 4.41 7.73 -20.84
C SER A 136 3.63 8.04 -19.56
N ALA A 137 3.21 9.29 -19.35
CA ALA A 137 2.39 9.66 -18.20
C ALA A 137 1.01 8.98 -18.24
N TYR A 138 0.36 8.89 -19.40
CA TYR A 138 -0.89 8.15 -19.55
C TYR A 138 -0.72 6.65 -19.30
N VAL A 139 0.36 6.05 -19.79
CA VAL A 139 0.67 4.64 -19.56
C VAL A 139 0.89 4.38 -18.07
N GLN A 140 1.62 5.26 -17.38
CA GLN A 140 1.84 5.15 -15.94
C GLN A 140 0.55 5.33 -15.14
N LEU A 141 -0.34 6.24 -15.54
CA LEU A 141 -1.65 6.39 -14.91
C LEU A 141 -2.48 5.12 -15.02
N ILE A 142 -2.52 4.51 -16.21
CA ILE A 142 -3.23 3.23 -16.43
C ILE A 142 -2.62 2.13 -15.55
N ALA A 143 -1.29 2.02 -15.51
CA ALA A 143 -0.60 1.05 -14.67
C ALA A 143 -0.92 1.27 -13.17
N ALA A 144 -1.00 2.52 -12.72
CA ALA A 144 -1.38 2.86 -11.35
C ALA A 144 -2.83 2.43 -11.04
N VAL A 145 -3.78 2.69 -11.93
CA VAL A 145 -5.19 2.25 -11.77
C VAL A 145 -5.29 0.73 -11.71
N VAL A 146 -4.58 0.02 -12.58
CA VAL A 146 -4.50 -1.45 -12.55
C VAL A 146 -3.88 -1.94 -11.23
N GLY A 147 -2.81 -1.29 -10.77
CA GLY A 147 -2.18 -1.59 -9.47
C GLY A 147 -3.13 -1.40 -8.28
N MET A 148 -3.90 -0.31 -8.26
CA MET A 148 -4.94 -0.06 -7.25
C MET A 148 -6.02 -1.14 -7.25
N ALA A 149 -6.47 -1.55 -8.44
CA ALA A 149 -7.47 -2.62 -8.58
C ALA A 149 -6.92 -3.97 -8.09
N LEU A 150 -5.71 -4.33 -8.49
CA LEU A 150 -5.04 -5.54 -8.02
C LEU A 150 -4.83 -5.52 -6.50
N PHE A 151 -4.46 -4.40 -5.93
CA PHE A 151 -4.33 -4.24 -4.48
C PHE A 151 -5.64 -4.54 -3.75
N CYS A 152 -6.77 -4.01 -4.24
CA CYS A 152 -8.08 -4.30 -3.66
C CYS A 152 -8.43 -5.80 -3.74
N VAL A 153 -8.11 -6.45 -4.85
CA VAL A 153 -8.33 -7.90 -5.04
C VAL A 153 -7.47 -8.70 -4.07
N ILE A 154 -6.17 -8.36 -3.97
CA ILE A 154 -5.22 -9.06 -3.09
C ILE A 154 -5.65 -8.93 -1.62
N ILE A 155 -6.06 -7.75 -1.17
CA ILE A 155 -6.53 -7.57 0.22
C ILE A 155 -7.73 -8.46 0.50
N LYS A 156 -8.75 -8.48 -0.37
CA LYS A 156 -9.91 -9.37 -0.22
C LYS A 156 -9.51 -10.84 -0.19
N PHE A 157 -8.47 -11.20 -0.89
CA PHE A 157 -7.97 -12.58 -0.90
C PHE A 157 -7.25 -12.94 0.41
N ILE A 158 -6.52 -11.97 1.01
CA ILE A 158 -5.77 -12.18 2.26
C ILE A 158 -6.70 -12.19 3.49
N GLU A 159 -7.86 -11.53 3.41
CA GLU A 159 -8.87 -11.53 4.50
C GLU A 159 -9.38 -12.92 4.85
N ASP A 160 -9.28 -13.89 3.94
CA ASP A 160 -9.69 -15.28 4.16
C ASP A 160 -8.46 -16.18 4.44
N PRO A 161 -8.17 -16.51 5.72
CA PRO A 161 -6.98 -17.29 6.10
C PRO A 161 -6.97 -18.69 5.49
N ASP A 162 -8.15 -19.31 5.30
CA ASP A 162 -8.26 -20.65 4.76
C ASP A 162 -7.85 -20.69 3.27
N ARG A 163 -8.19 -19.65 2.53
CA ARG A 163 -7.75 -19.50 1.13
C ARG A 163 -6.26 -19.23 1.03
N THR A 164 -5.73 -18.35 1.89
CA THR A 164 -4.31 -17.96 1.88
C THR A 164 -3.41 -19.12 2.29
N SER A 165 -3.89 -20.01 3.16
CA SER A 165 -3.17 -21.23 3.58
C SER A 165 -3.13 -22.32 2.49
N SER A 166 -3.91 -22.19 1.43
CA SER A 166 -3.99 -23.20 0.36
C SER A 166 -2.65 -23.33 -0.38
N THR A 167 -2.12 -24.54 -0.38
CA THR A 167 -0.89 -24.89 -1.12
C THR A 167 -1.02 -24.62 -2.62
N LYS A 168 -2.22 -24.83 -3.19
CA LYS A 168 -2.51 -24.56 -4.60
C LYS A 168 -2.37 -23.07 -4.95
N LEU A 169 -2.84 -22.20 -4.06
CA LEU A 169 -2.72 -20.76 -4.25
C LEU A 169 -1.27 -20.29 -4.22
N ARG A 170 -0.46 -20.80 -3.27
CA ARG A 170 0.97 -20.46 -3.19
C ARG A 170 1.72 -20.85 -4.46
N TYR A 171 1.50 -22.07 -4.97
CA TYR A 171 2.10 -22.49 -6.23
C TYR A 171 1.59 -21.66 -7.41
N GLY A 172 0.30 -21.33 -7.46
CA GLY A 172 -0.27 -20.47 -8.49
C GLY A 172 0.38 -19.08 -8.52
N LEU A 173 0.53 -18.43 -7.37
CA LEU A 173 1.20 -17.14 -7.25
C LEU A 173 2.71 -17.22 -7.61
N MET A 174 3.38 -18.29 -7.21
CA MET A 174 4.78 -18.51 -7.58
C MET A 174 4.95 -18.66 -9.09
N ILE A 175 4.11 -19.45 -9.74
CA ILE A 175 4.12 -19.64 -11.20
C ILE A 175 3.80 -18.33 -11.92
N ALA A 176 2.81 -17.55 -11.42
CA ALA A 176 2.47 -16.24 -11.97
C ALA A 176 3.64 -15.25 -11.85
N ALA A 177 4.32 -15.22 -10.71
CA ALA A 177 5.49 -14.35 -10.51
C ALA A 177 6.65 -14.72 -11.44
N VAL A 178 6.96 -16.01 -11.57
CA VAL A 178 8.00 -16.50 -12.48
C VAL A 178 7.59 -16.25 -13.94
N GLY A 179 6.32 -16.43 -14.29
CA GLY A 179 5.78 -16.13 -15.61
C GLY A 179 5.91 -14.65 -15.98
N LEU A 180 5.57 -13.74 -15.06
CA LEU A 180 5.75 -12.30 -15.24
C LEU A 180 7.23 -11.92 -15.42
N LEU A 181 8.13 -12.53 -14.64
CA LEU A 181 9.57 -12.36 -14.82
C LEU A 181 10.04 -12.86 -16.20
N GLY A 182 9.55 -14.02 -16.63
CA GLY A 182 9.87 -14.57 -17.95
C GLY A 182 9.39 -13.68 -19.10
N VAL A 183 8.16 -13.16 -19.02
CA VAL A 183 7.62 -12.16 -19.97
C VAL A 183 8.51 -10.92 -19.99
N SER A 184 8.96 -10.47 -18.84
CA SER A 184 9.90 -9.36 -18.67
C SER A 184 11.19 -9.55 -19.47
N ILE A 185 11.79 -10.70 -19.35
CA ILE A 185 13.06 -11.02 -20.00
C ILE A 185 12.89 -11.15 -21.51
N VAL A 186 11.78 -11.76 -21.96
CA VAL A 186 11.54 -12.03 -23.38
C VAL A 186 11.13 -10.78 -24.15
N PHE A 187 10.28 -9.95 -23.56
CA PHE A 187 9.71 -8.76 -24.22
C PHE A 187 10.42 -7.45 -23.83
N GLY A 188 11.30 -7.48 -22.84
CA GLY A 188 12.07 -6.32 -22.43
C GLY A 188 13.05 -5.87 -23.52
N LYS A 189 13.04 -4.58 -23.88
CA LYS A 189 14.05 -3.98 -24.77
C LYS A 189 15.21 -3.47 -23.94
N ILE A 190 16.42 -3.78 -24.39
CA ILE A 190 17.64 -3.28 -23.78
C ILE A 190 17.83 -1.82 -24.22
N THR A 191 17.72 -0.89 -23.29
CA THR A 191 18.01 0.53 -23.50
C THR A 191 18.96 0.98 -22.40
N TYR A 192 20.11 1.54 -22.76
CA TYR A 192 21.17 1.94 -21.83
C TYR A 192 21.64 0.85 -20.86
N GLY A 193 21.72 -0.42 -21.32
CA GLY A 193 22.17 -1.54 -20.49
C GLY A 193 21.14 -2.12 -19.53
N ALA A 194 19.93 -1.57 -19.47
CA ALA A 194 18.80 -2.12 -18.73
C ALA A 194 17.70 -2.60 -19.68
N ALA A 195 17.07 -3.73 -19.34
CA ALA A 195 15.90 -4.21 -20.08
C ALA A 195 14.66 -3.41 -19.69
N ASN A 196 14.24 -2.50 -20.56
CA ASN A 196 13.04 -1.68 -20.38
C ASN A 196 11.91 -2.22 -21.27
N TRP A 197 10.71 -2.33 -20.73
CA TRP A 197 9.53 -2.87 -21.42
C TRP A 197 8.68 -1.82 -22.12
N ILE A 198 8.87 -0.57 -21.79
CA ILE A 198 8.01 0.53 -22.23
C ILE A 198 8.77 1.37 -23.23
N LYS A 199 8.25 1.43 -24.46
CA LYS A 199 8.61 2.39 -25.47
C LYS A 199 7.76 3.64 -25.33
#